data_a4e8ef7fa953f8f4540cb1c0aab7f4f0
#
_entry.id   a4e8ef7fa953f8f4540cb1c0aab7f4f0
#
_cell.length_a   1.000
_cell.length_b   1.000
_cell.length_c   1.000
_cell.angle_alpha   90.00
_cell.angle_beta   90.00
_cell.angle_gamma   90.00
#
_symmetry.space_group_name_H-M   'P 1'
#
loop_
_entity.id
_entity.type
_entity.pdbx_description
1 polymer ?
#
loop_
_entity_poly.entity_id
_entity_poly.type
_entity_poly.pdbx_seq_one_letter_code
_entity_poly.pdbx_strand_id
1 'polypeptide(L)'
;AGTPVTIEAPYLFEDSGINKIGDTYYYTYCSNWNTSGNSYGMTSGAIEYMTASNPLGPYTYGGELFPNQGKFFGLYGNNHHSICAVNGQLYLFYHNRSVEKAMGIEGNYRSPQVDQITMTGTKINTVTGTMKGIAQQKSVNPYVKNPAEMMSDQAGINVRGLGDTVVTEIDKGDWIKVSGVDFSKGASQIVLTASSKSGCAVKICTGSPTGKAVGYAEIPAGGKLSEVSAAVQGLTGNQDLYFVFSGQAEMDCWIAK
;
A
#
# COMPACT_ATOMS: atom_id res chain seq x y z
N ALA A 1 1.43 -35.86 -12.55
CA ALA A 1 0.66 -34.77 -13.16
C ALA A 1 -0.48 -35.38 -13.97
N GLY A 2 -1.69 -34.81 -13.89
CA GLY A 2 -2.84 -35.23 -14.68
C GLY A 2 -2.81 -34.70 -16.11
N THR A 3 -3.84 -34.99 -16.90
CA THR A 3 -4.03 -34.43 -18.23
C THR A 3 -4.38 -32.96 -18.11
N PRO A 4 -3.71 -32.04 -18.85
CA PRO A 4 -4.07 -30.61 -18.87
C PRO A 4 -5.51 -30.39 -19.36
N VAL A 5 -6.19 -29.41 -18.77
CA VAL A 5 -7.53 -28.98 -19.18
C VAL A 5 -7.44 -27.54 -19.64
N THR A 6 -8.02 -27.25 -20.82
CA THR A 6 -8.07 -25.89 -21.36
C THR A 6 -9.24 -25.11 -20.71
N ILE A 7 -8.96 -23.89 -20.30
CA ILE A 7 -9.97 -22.91 -19.88
C ILE A 7 -10.23 -21.96 -21.05
N GLU A 8 -11.41 -22.02 -21.63
CA GLU A 8 -11.83 -21.13 -22.74
C GLU A 8 -12.26 -19.77 -22.18
N ALA A 9 -11.28 -18.90 -21.90
CA ALA A 9 -11.53 -17.56 -21.38
C ALA A 9 -11.69 -16.55 -22.52
N PRO A 10 -12.87 -15.89 -22.65
CA PRO A 10 -13.11 -14.97 -23.76
C PRO A 10 -12.20 -13.74 -23.67
N TYR A 11 -11.61 -13.38 -24.81
CA TYR A 11 -10.69 -12.23 -24.94
C TYR A 11 -9.52 -12.21 -23.97
N LEU A 12 -9.07 -13.35 -23.48
CA LEU A 12 -7.91 -13.44 -22.56
C LEU A 12 -6.67 -12.86 -23.21
N PHE A 13 -5.95 -12.04 -22.45
CA PHE A 13 -4.63 -11.51 -22.80
C PHE A 13 -3.53 -12.06 -21.87
N GLU A 14 -3.59 -11.74 -20.57
CA GLU A 14 -2.55 -12.12 -19.61
C GLU A 14 -3.05 -12.14 -18.15
N ASP A 15 -2.16 -12.37 -17.19
CA ASP A 15 -2.36 -12.19 -15.74
C ASP A 15 -3.46 -13.09 -15.16
N SER A 16 -3.33 -14.40 -15.38
CA SER A 16 -4.34 -15.36 -14.94
C SER A 16 -4.11 -15.83 -13.51
N GLY A 17 -5.21 -15.95 -12.75
CA GLY A 17 -5.21 -16.51 -11.40
C GLY A 17 -6.44 -17.35 -11.10
N ILE A 18 -6.33 -18.28 -10.17
CA ILE A 18 -7.47 -19.07 -9.65
C ILE A 18 -7.55 -18.88 -8.14
N ASN A 19 -8.69 -18.42 -7.66
CA ASN A 19 -9.00 -18.27 -6.24
C ASN A 19 -10.23 -19.12 -5.87
N LYS A 20 -10.20 -19.82 -4.73
CA LYS A 20 -11.38 -20.44 -4.16
C LYS A 20 -11.99 -19.50 -3.11
N ILE A 21 -13.25 -19.13 -3.28
CA ILE A 21 -14.00 -18.29 -2.33
C ILE A 21 -15.30 -19.06 -2.00
N GLY A 22 -15.44 -19.48 -0.76
CA GLY A 22 -16.47 -20.45 -0.39
C GLY A 22 -16.31 -21.75 -1.18
N ASP A 23 -17.38 -22.19 -1.84
CA ASP A 23 -17.36 -23.41 -2.67
C ASP A 23 -17.18 -23.13 -4.16
N THR A 24 -16.92 -21.87 -4.53
CA THR A 24 -16.78 -21.44 -5.92
C THR A 24 -15.33 -21.12 -6.25
N TYR A 25 -14.88 -21.56 -7.41
CA TYR A 25 -13.59 -21.22 -8.00
C TYR A 25 -13.77 -20.03 -8.96
N TYR A 26 -12.91 -19.04 -8.81
CA TYR A 26 -12.86 -17.85 -9.63
C TYR A 26 -11.58 -17.85 -10.43
N TYR A 27 -11.69 -17.98 -11.74
CA TYR A 27 -10.58 -17.76 -12.66
C TYR A 27 -10.61 -16.31 -13.09
N THR A 28 -9.55 -15.56 -12.81
CA THR A 28 -9.43 -14.14 -13.12
C THR A 28 -8.32 -13.92 -14.12
N TYR A 29 -8.46 -12.93 -15.01
CA TYR A 29 -7.50 -12.64 -16.06
C TYR A 29 -7.65 -11.21 -16.59
N CYS A 30 -6.59 -10.66 -17.21
CA CYS A 30 -6.67 -9.40 -17.93
C CYS A 30 -7.20 -9.65 -19.35
N SER A 31 -8.22 -8.89 -19.74
CA SER A 31 -8.80 -8.94 -21.10
C SER A 31 -7.88 -8.24 -22.11
N ASN A 32 -8.03 -8.61 -23.39
CA ASN A 32 -7.31 -8.02 -24.48
C ASN A 32 -7.66 -6.52 -24.65
N TRP A 33 -6.74 -5.77 -25.28
CA TRP A 33 -6.96 -4.37 -25.63
C TRP A 33 -8.03 -4.18 -26.70
N ASN A 34 -8.20 -5.16 -27.58
CA ASN A 34 -9.30 -5.17 -28.56
C ASN A 34 -10.40 -6.13 -28.11
N THR A 35 -11.44 -5.59 -27.51
CA THR A 35 -12.67 -6.29 -27.12
C THR A 35 -13.86 -5.89 -27.99
N SER A 36 -13.63 -5.28 -29.16
CA SER A 36 -14.68 -4.85 -30.08
C SER A 36 -15.60 -6.00 -30.49
N GLY A 37 -16.90 -5.77 -30.50
CA GLY A 37 -17.89 -6.75 -30.89
C GLY A 37 -18.16 -7.85 -29.88
N ASN A 38 -17.58 -7.77 -28.65
CA ASN A 38 -17.86 -8.77 -27.62
C ASN A 38 -19.32 -8.68 -27.16
N SER A 39 -19.91 -9.84 -26.83
CA SER A 39 -21.28 -9.95 -26.30
C SER A 39 -21.32 -9.93 -24.76
N TYR A 40 -20.18 -9.81 -24.09
CA TYR A 40 -20.03 -9.92 -22.64
C TYR A 40 -20.05 -8.55 -21.94
N GLY A 41 -19.96 -7.45 -22.67
CA GLY A 41 -19.83 -6.10 -22.11
C GLY A 41 -18.44 -5.77 -21.57
N MET A 42 -17.42 -6.54 -21.97
CA MET A 42 -16.03 -6.34 -21.56
C MET A 42 -15.48 -5.01 -22.03
N THR A 43 -14.69 -4.38 -21.16
CA THR A 43 -13.89 -3.21 -21.52
C THR A 43 -12.43 -3.61 -21.79
N SER A 44 -11.71 -2.77 -22.54
CA SER A 44 -10.34 -3.07 -22.96
C SER A 44 -9.38 -3.08 -21.79
N GLY A 45 -8.57 -4.14 -21.69
CA GLY A 45 -7.53 -4.29 -20.65
C GLY A 45 -8.10 -4.31 -19.23
N ALA A 46 -9.34 -4.76 -19.05
CA ALA A 46 -9.97 -4.93 -17.74
C ALA A 46 -9.59 -6.28 -17.11
N ILE A 47 -9.74 -6.38 -15.81
CA ILE A 47 -9.70 -7.68 -15.12
C ILE A 47 -11.10 -8.28 -15.14
N GLU A 48 -11.20 -9.44 -15.76
CA GLU A 48 -12.42 -10.22 -15.91
C GLU A 48 -12.38 -11.44 -14.99
N TYR A 49 -13.54 -12.04 -14.73
CA TYR A 49 -13.59 -13.30 -14.01
C TYR A 49 -14.59 -14.29 -14.59
N MET A 50 -14.29 -15.55 -14.37
CA MET A 50 -15.15 -16.69 -14.63
C MET A 50 -15.35 -17.51 -13.37
N THR A 51 -16.40 -18.29 -13.27
CA THR A 51 -16.72 -19.11 -12.10
C THR A 51 -16.91 -20.58 -12.44
N ALA A 52 -16.54 -21.46 -11.52
CA ALA A 52 -16.79 -22.91 -11.61
C ALA A 52 -16.96 -23.52 -10.22
N SER A 53 -17.60 -24.70 -10.14
CA SER A 53 -17.66 -25.51 -8.91
C SER A 53 -16.46 -26.44 -8.75
N ASN A 54 -15.60 -26.55 -9.78
CA ASN A 54 -14.40 -27.39 -9.80
C ASN A 54 -13.21 -26.58 -10.32
N PRO A 55 -11.99 -26.74 -9.76
CA PRO A 55 -10.83 -25.96 -10.21
C PRO A 55 -10.43 -26.24 -11.68
N LEU A 56 -10.81 -27.37 -12.23
CA LEU A 56 -10.60 -27.71 -13.64
C LEU A 56 -11.76 -27.28 -14.55
N GLY A 57 -12.78 -26.61 -14.01
CA GLY A 57 -13.94 -26.16 -14.76
C GLY A 57 -15.07 -27.22 -14.86
N PRO A 58 -16.03 -27.05 -15.79
CA PRO A 58 -16.09 -25.96 -16.77
C PRO A 58 -16.32 -24.60 -16.12
N TYR A 59 -15.68 -23.58 -16.65
CA TYR A 59 -15.84 -22.19 -16.20
C TYR A 59 -16.87 -21.45 -17.05
N THR A 60 -17.68 -20.63 -16.37
CA THR A 60 -18.66 -19.73 -17.01
C THR A 60 -18.27 -18.29 -16.72
N TYR A 61 -18.37 -17.43 -17.73
CA TYR A 61 -18.08 -16.00 -17.59
C TYR A 61 -18.96 -15.34 -16.52
N GLY A 62 -18.34 -14.64 -15.58
CA GLY A 62 -19.00 -14.02 -14.42
C GLY A 62 -19.16 -12.50 -14.52
N GLY A 63 -18.23 -11.83 -15.22
CA GLY A 63 -18.25 -10.38 -15.41
C GLY A 63 -16.90 -9.70 -15.25
N GLU A 64 -16.94 -8.37 -15.30
CA GLU A 64 -15.78 -7.52 -15.04
C GLU A 64 -15.54 -7.37 -13.54
N LEU A 65 -14.34 -7.75 -13.10
CA LEU A 65 -13.88 -7.54 -11.72
C LEU A 65 -13.39 -6.11 -11.51
N PHE A 66 -12.56 -5.61 -12.44
CA PHE A 66 -11.94 -4.31 -12.31
C PHE A 66 -11.64 -3.70 -13.70
N PRO A 67 -12.21 -2.54 -14.04
CA PRO A 67 -11.87 -1.85 -15.28
C PRO A 67 -10.37 -1.56 -15.36
N ASN A 68 -9.88 -1.23 -16.56
CA ASN A 68 -8.50 -0.77 -16.66
C ASN A 68 -8.23 0.37 -15.68
N GLN A 69 -7.14 0.27 -14.93
CA GLN A 69 -6.77 1.21 -13.89
C GLN A 69 -6.72 2.67 -14.37
N GLY A 70 -6.44 2.88 -15.66
CA GLY A 70 -6.43 4.20 -16.29
C GLY A 70 -7.75 4.95 -16.20
N LYS A 71 -8.88 4.23 -16.10
CA LYS A 71 -10.20 4.81 -15.87
C LYS A 71 -10.27 5.63 -14.57
N PHE A 72 -9.55 5.21 -13.54
CA PHE A 72 -9.57 5.85 -12.21
C PHE A 72 -8.40 6.82 -12.02
N PHE A 73 -7.22 6.49 -12.57
CA PHE A 73 -5.96 7.19 -12.29
C PHE A 73 -5.43 8.00 -13.47
N GLY A 74 -6.04 7.86 -14.65
CA GLY A 74 -5.80 8.71 -15.82
C GLY A 74 -4.64 8.31 -16.72
N LEU A 75 -3.85 7.29 -16.40
CA LEU A 75 -2.84 6.68 -17.28
C LEU A 75 -3.18 5.22 -17.51
N TYR A 76 -3.52 4.86 -18.74
CA TYR A 76 -3.81 3.49 -19.15
C TYR A 76 -2.52 2.70 -19.33
N GLY A 77 -2.56 1.41 -19.10
CA GLY A 77 -1.45 0.49 -19.22
C GLY A 77 -1.87 -0.92 -18.86
N ASN A 78 -0.92 -1.85 -18.76
CA ASN A 78 -1.19 -3.22 -18.31
C ASN A 78 -1.93 -3.18 -16.97
N ASN A 79 -2.80 -4.16 -16.76
CA ASN A 79 -3.69 -4.21 -15.61
C ASN A 79 -3.54 -5.58 -14.94
N HIS A 80 -2.55 -5.69 -14.06
CA HIS A 80 -2.27 -6.91 -13.32
C HIS A 80 -2.81 -6.84 -11.90
N HIS A 81 -3.18 -8.01 -11.36
CA HIS A 81 -3.89 -8.09 -10.10
C HIS A 81 -3.57 -9.35 -9.30
N SER A 82 -4.02 -9.34 -8.05
CA SER A 82 -4.11 -10.53 -7.19
C SER A 82 -5.27 -10.36 -6.21
N ILE A 83 -5.98 -11.45 -5.91
CA ILE A 83 -7.02 -11.46 -4.89
C ILE A 83 -6.45 -12.09 -3.62
N CYS A 84 -6.64 -11.42 -2.49
CA CYS A 84 -6.22 -11.93 -1.18
C CYS A 84 -7.34 -11.75 -0.15
N ALA A 85 -7.49 -12.73 0.74
CA ALA A 85 -8.37 -12.63 1.91
C ALA A 85 -7.55 -12.25 3.15
N VAL A 86 -7.96 -11.20 3.83
CA VAL A 86 -7.37 -10.74 5.09
C VAL A 86 -8.50 -10.54 6.10
N ASN A 87 -8.41 -11.16 7.28
CA ASN A 87 -9.43 -11.08 8.33
C ASN A 87 -10.86 -11.38 7.85
N GLY A 88 -11.01 -12.33 6.90
CA GLY A 88 -12.32 -12.72 6.33
C GLY A 88 -12.86 -11.76 5.28
N GLN A 89 -12.16 -10.68 4.95
CA GLN A 89 -12.50 -9.71 3.93
C GLN A 89 -11.64 -9.94 2.68
N LEU A 90 -12.22 -9.81 1.48
CA LEU A 90 -11.51 -9.92 0.21
C LEU A 90 -10.99 -8.57 -0.26
N TYR A 91 -9.79 -8.58 -0.81
CA TYR A 91 -9.11 -7.41 -1.35
C TYR A 91 -8.54 -7.70 -2.74
N LEU A 92 -8.62 -6.70 -3.61
CA LEU A 92 -7.96 -6.66 -4.90
C LEU A 92 -6.67 -5.87 -4.75
N PHE A 93 -5.54 -6.55 -4.90
CA PHE A 93 -4.24 -5.91 -5.07
C PHE A 93 -4.01 -5.74 -6.57
N TYR A 94 -3.64 -4.55 -6.97
CA TYR A 94 -3.38 -4.22 -8.37
C TYR A 94 -2.31 -3.14 -8.47
N HIS A 95 -1.87 -2.82 -9.65
CA HIS A 95 -0.99 -1.67 -9.85
C HIS A 95 -1.69 -0.58 -10.65
N ASN A 96 -1.19 0.65 -10.49
CA ASN A 96 -1.57 1.80 -11.27
C ASN A 96 -0.33 2.61 -11.66
N ARG A 97 -0.52 3.77 -12.30
CA ARG A 97 0.54 4.69 -12.70
C ARG A 97 0.40 6.07 -12.07
N SER A 98 -0.24 6.16 -10.92
CA SER A 98 -0.54 7.44 -10.26
C SER A 98 0.72 8.16 -9.78
N VAL A 99 1.71 7.44 -9.26
CA VAL A 99 3.00 8.03 -8.83
C VAL A 99 3.77 8.56 -10.05
N GLU A 100 3.86 7.80 -11.13
CA GLU A 100 4.47 8.24 -12.39
C GLU A 100 3.83 9.54 -12.90
N LYS A 101 2.48 9.59 -12.89
CA LYS A 101 1.74 10.78 -13.29
C LYS A 101 2.01 11.97 -12.38
N ALA A 102 2.05 11.75 -11.06
CA ALA A 102 2.33 12.81 -10.09
C ALA A 102 3.75 13.38 -10.22
N MET A 103 4.71 12.52 -10.55
CA MET A 103 6.11 12.93 -10.77
C MET A 103 6.36 13.56 -12.16
N GLY A 104 5.39 13.48 -13.08
CA GLY A 104 5.55 13.98 -14.45
C GLY A 104 6.61 13.24 -15.26
N ILE A 105 6.84 11.96 -14.99
CA ILE A 105 7.81 11.10 -15.67
C ILE A 105 7.10 10.08 -16.55
N GLU A 106 7.82 9.56 -17.55
CA GLU A 106 7.34 8.49 -18.43
C GLU A 106 8.27 7.28 -18.35
N GLY A 107 7.72 6.07 -18.20
CA GLY A 107 8.52 4.86 -18.09
C GLY A 107 7.70 3.61 -17.77
N ASN A 108 6.38 3.72 -17.78
CA ASN A 108 5.47 2.64 -17.40
C ASN A 108 5.73 2.09 -15.98
N TYR A 109 6.13 2.96 -15.06
CA TYR A 109 6.35 2.61 -13.67
C TYR A 109 5.04 2.24 -12.98
N ARG A 110 5.06 1.16 -12.23
CA ARG A 110 3.90 0.59 -11.57
C ARG A 110 3.92 0.90 -10.08
N SER A 111 2.83 1.45 -9.58
CA SER A 111 2.61 1.73 -8.16
C SER A 111 1.59 0.73 -7.61
N PRO A 112 1.89 -0.02 -6.53
CA PRO A 112 0.93 -0.94 -5.94
C PRO A 112 -0.25 -0.18 -5.33
N GLN A 113 -1.42 -0.77 -5.43
CA GLN A 113 -2.67 -0.27 -4.86
C GLN A 113 -3.51 -1.42 -4.36
N VAL A 114 -4.46 -1.13 -3.46
CA VAL A 114 -5.39 -2.12 -2.91
C VAL A 114 -6.75 -1.49 -2.66
N ASP A 115 -7.81 -2.18 -3.10
CA ASP A 115 -9.20 -1.83 -2.79
C ASP A 115 -9.99 -3.07 -2.37
N GLN A 116 -11.09 -2.85 -1.67
CA GLN A 116 -11.91 -3.93 -1.15
C GLN A 116 -12.78 -4.54 -2.25
N ILE A 117 -12.85 -5.88 -2.28
CA ILE A 117 -13.82 -6.63 -3.08
C ILE A 117 -15.08 -6.85 -2.25
N THR A 118 -16.23 -6.53 -2.83
CA THR A 118 -17.54 -6.90 -2.28
C THR A 118 -18.23 -7.91 -3.20
N MET A 119 -19.10 -8.73 -2.61
CA MET A 119 -19.81 -9.78 -3.33
C MET A 119 -21.31 -9.71 -3.08
N THR A 120 -22.09 -10.11 -4.08
CA THR A 120 -23.53 -10.34 -3.96
C THR A 120 -23.80 -11.81 -4.32
N GLY A 121 -23.95 -12.65 -3.29
CA GLY A 121 -23.92 -14.10 -3.47
C GLY A 121 -22.56 -14.56 -3.99
N THR A 122 -22.55 -15.25 -5.14
CA THR A 122 -21.31 -15.67 -5.82
C THR A 122 -20.82 -14.65 -6.86
N LYS A 123 -21.54 -13.55 -7.08
CA LYS A 123 -21.12 -12.50 -8.02
C LYS A 123 -20.17 -11.53 -7.34
N ILE A 124 -19.01 -11.30 -7.95
CA ILE A 124 -18.11 -10.20 -7.56
C ILE A 124 -18.70 -8.90 -8.08
N ASN A 125 -18.85 -7.90 -7.22
CA ASN A 125 -19.22 -6.55 -7.65
C ASN A 125 -17.98 -5.86 -8.22
N THR A 126 -18.13 -5.19 -9.36
CA THR A 126 -17.01 -4.47 -10.01
C THR A 126 -16.36 -3.50 -9.03
N VAL A 127 -15.05 -3.64 -8.84
CA VAL A 127 -14.27 -2.82 -7.92
C VAL A 127 -14.03 -1.43 -8.51
N THR A 128 -14.13 -0.41 -7.68
CA THR A 128 -13.75 0.96 -8.01
C THR A 128 -12.36 1.23 -7.44
N GLY A 129 -11.41 1.60 -8.30
CA GLY A 129 -10.07 1.98 -7.87
C GLY A 129 -10.07 3.32 -7.14
N THR A 130 -9.41 3.40 -5.98
CA THR A 130 -9.32 4.62 -5.17
C THR A 130 -7.89 4.96 -4.80
N MET A 131 -7.57 6.26 -4.67
CA MET A 131 -6.29 6.70 -4.10
C MET A 131 -6.23 6.49 -2.59
N LYS A 132 -7.38 6.39 -1.93
CA LYS A 132 -7.47 6.18 -0.49
C LYS A 132 -7.09 4.74 -0.09
N GLY A 133 -7.34 3.77 -0.96
CA GLY A 133 -7.17 2.36 -0.63
C GLY A 133 -8.14 1.88 0.46
N ILE A 134 -7.63 1.03 1.34
CA ILE A 134 -8.41 0.38 2.41
C ILE A 134 -8.05 0.95 3.79
N ALA A 135 -8.94 0.76 4.75
CA ALA A 135 -8.65 1.07 6.15
C ALA A 135 -7.53 0.16 6.68
N GLN A 136 -6.72 0.70 7.59
CA GLN A 136 -5.66 -0.05 8.25
C GLN A 136 -6.22 -1.28 8.96
N GLN A 137 -5.64 -2.46 8.68
CA GLN A 137 -6.15 -3.74 9.14
C GLN A 137 -5.58 -4.17 10.49
N LYS A 138 -4.44 -3.61 10.91
CA LYS A 138 -3.77 -3.93 12.17
C LYS A 138 -3.00 -2.72 12.68
N SER A 139 -3.07 -2.48 13.98
CA SER A 139 -2.27 -1.46 14.64
C SER A 139 -0.78 -1.76 14.53
N VAL A 140 0.03 -0.71 14.43
CA VAL A 140 1.50 -0.81 14.43
C VAL A 140 1.96 -1.08 15.86
N ASN A 141 2.80 -2.10 16.04
CA ASN A 141 3.47 -2.37 17.31
C ASN A 141 4.67 -1.44 17.47
N PRO A 142 4.66 -0.46 18.40
CA PRO A 142 5.77 0.47 18.56
C PRO A 142 6.98 -0.13 19.28
N TYR A 143 6.82 -1.27 19.94
CA TYR A 143 7.85 -1.89 20.80
C TYR A 143 8.79 -2.84 20.05
N VAL A 144 8.77 -2.80 18.73
CA VAL A 144 9.72 -3.46 17.83
C VAL A 144 10.34 -2.42 16.91
N LYS A 145 11.46 -2.75 16.26
CA LYS A 145 12.07 -1.88 15.24
C LYS A 145 11.07 -1.68 14.08
N ASN A 146 10.69 -0.43 13.82
CA ASN A 146 9.82 -0.03 12.72
C ASN A 146 10.66 0.75 11.71
N PRO A 147 10.78 0.28 10.45
CA PRO A 147 11.43 1.03 9.39
C PRO A 147 10.73 2.36 9.14
N ALA A 148 11.48 3.43 8.90
CA ALA A 148 10.92 4.77 8.71
C ALA A 148 10.12 4.90 7.41
N GLU A 149 10.51 4.15 6.38
CA GLU A 149 9.83 4.09 5.08
C GLU A 149 8.46 3.38 5.14
N MET A 150 8.16 2.63 6.21
CA MET A 150 6.83 2.06 6.46
C MET A 150 5.88 3.11 7.05
N MET A 151 5.84 4.27 6.43
CA MET A 151 4.96 5.36 6.80
C MET A 151 3.60 5.24 6.09
N SER A 152 2.55 5.80 6.71
CA SER A 152 1.21 5.86 6.14
C SER A 152 0.94 7.13 5.35
N ASP A 153 1.74 8.19 5.58
CA ASP A 153 1.64 9.47 4.91
C ASP A 153 2.93 10.28 5.16
N GLN A 154 3.18 11.32 4.36
CA GLN A 154 4.38 12.13 4.44
C GLN A 154 4.23 13.49 3.75
N ALA A 155 5.17 14.39 3.98
CA ALA A 155 5.40 15.56 3.16
C ALA A 155 6.90 15.86 3.05
N GLY A 156 7.35 16.13 1.82
CA GLY A 156 8.67 16.65 1.47
C GLY A 156 9.80 15.61 1.42
N ILE A 157 9.55 14.36 1.73
CA ILE A 157 10.60 13.34 1.85
C ILE A 157 10.73 12.46 0.59
N ASN A 158 11.87 11.75 0.49
CA ASN A 158 12.11 10.68 -0.47
C ASN A 158 12.61 9.42 0.25
N VAL A 159 12.73 8.32 -0.48
CA VAL A 159 13.25 7.04 0.04
C VAL A 159 14.38 6.57 -0.87
N ARG A 160 15.50 6.17 -0.29
CA ARG A 160 16.68 5.70 -1.02
C ARG A 160 17.06 4.29 -0.58
N GLY A 161 17.51 3.51 -1.54
CA GLY A 161 18.02 2.15 -1.35
C GLY A 161 17.08 1.08 -1.91
N LEU A 162 17.64 -0.12 -2.10
CA LEU A 162 16.92 -1.34 -2.44
C LEU A 162 17.27 -2.37 -1.36
N GLY A 163 16.28 -2.82 -0.62
CA GLY A 163 16.45 -3.75 0.50
C GLY A 163 16.53 -3.03 1.84
N ASP A 164 17.70 -2.58 2.26
CA ASP A 164 17.84 -1.74 3.45
C ASP A 164 17.67 -0.27 3.06
N THR A 165 16.49 0.27 3.26
CA THR A 165 16.06 1.59 2.80
C THR A 165 16.18 2.63 3.89
N VAL A 166 16.37 3.89 3.51
CA VAL A 166 16.46 5.03 4.42
C VAL A 166 15.59 6.15 3.87
N VAL A 167 14.83 6.80 4.73
CA VAL A 167 14.12 8.05 4.38
C VAL A 167 15.12 9.17 4.26
N THR A 168 15.13 9.86 3.13
CA THR A 168 16.11 10.87 2.73
C THR A 168 15.44 12.15 2.23
N GLU A 169 16.26 13.13 1.85
CA GLU A 169 15.79 14.43 1.34
C GLU A 169 14.86 15.15 2.32
N ILE A 170 15.01 14.82 3.61
CA ILE A 170 14.27 15.49 4.67
C ILE A 170 14.81 16.89 4.86
N ASP A 171 13.95 17.88 4.80
CA ASP A 171 14.25 19.29 5.05
C ASP A 171 13.39 19.87 6.18
N LYS A 172 13.57 21.15 6.46
CA LYS A 172 12.85 21.87 7.52
C LYS A 172 11.34 21.91 7.23
N GLY A 173 10.56 21.34 8.15
CA GLY A 173 9.10 21.31 8.09
C GLY A 173 8.54 20.01 7.51
N ASP A 174 9.39 19.18 6.94
CA ASP A 174 8.99 17.86 6.44
C ASP A 174 8.62 16.93 7.58
N TRP A 175 7.78 15.97 7.26
CA TRP A 175 7.28 15.01 8.25
C TRP A 175 6.97 13.65 7.65
N ILE A 176 7.00 12.63 8.50
CA ILE A 176 6.43 11.31 8.24
C ILE A 176 5.35 11.00 9.28
N LYS A 177 4.32 10.27 8.86
CA LYS A 177 3.21 9.80 9.69
C LYS A 177 3.21 8.29 9.77
N VAL A 178 2.97 7.76 10.97
CA VAL A 178 2.65 6.36 11.19
C VAL A 178 1.26 6.27 11.82
N SER A 179 0.30 5.74 11.06
CA SER A 179 -1.09 5.63 11.52
C SER A 179 -1.30 4.46 12.45
N GLY A 180 -2.20 4.62 13.41
CA GLY A 180 -2.71 3.55 14.25
C GLY A 180 -1.64 2.82 15.06
N VAL A 181 -0.73 3.56 15.71
CA VAL A 181 0.31 3.01 16.59
C VAL A 181 -0.30 2.65 17.94
N ASP A 182 -0.15 1.39 18.39
CA ASP A 182 -0.72 0.89 19.63
C ASP A 182 0.21 1.12 20.83
N PHE A 183 -0.03 2.21 21.55
CA PHE A 183 0.63 2.54 22.81
C PHE A 183 -0.14 2.06 24.03
N SER A 184 -0.89 0.97 23.97
CA SER A 184 -1.69 0.46 25.10
C SER A 184 -0.84 0.11 26.33
N LYS A 185 0.44 -0.18 26.17
CA LYS A 185 1.40 -0.40 27.27
C LYS A 185 2.09 0.90 27.73
N GLY A 186 1.75 2.06 27.15
CA GLY A 186 2.46 3.32 27.36
C GLY A 186 3.84 3.33 26.69
N ALA A 187 4.48 4.49 26.67
CA ALA A 187 5.88 4.66 26.31
C ALA A 187 6.47 5.85 27.06
N SER A 188 7.69 5.70 27.53
CA SER A 188 8.47 6.76 28.18
C SER A 188 9.56 7.32 27.26
N GLN A 189 9.91 6.61 26.20
CA GLN A 189 10.97 6.97 25.28
C GLN A 189 10.63 6.50 23.85
N ILE A 190 11.03 7.30 22.85
CA ILE A 190 11.16 6.86 21.47
C ILE A 190 12.61 7.01 21.07
N VAL A 191 13.16 5.94 20.49
CA VAL A 191 14.52 5.90 19.93
C VAL A 191 14.40 5.95 18.42
N LEU A 192 15.14 6.85 17.78
CA LEU A 192 15.27 6.97 16.33
C LEU A 192 16.67 6.54 15.91
N THR A 193 16.82 5.81 14.83
CA THR A 193 18.08 5.67 14.11
C THR A 193 18.08 6.68 12.97
N ALA A 194 18.89 7.74 13.10
CA ALA A 194 18.85 8.86 12.19
C ALA A 194 20.23 9.53 12.05
N SER A 195 20.40 10.37 11.04
CA SER A 195 21.60 11.19 10.82
C SER A 195 21.24 12.60 10.38
N SER A 196 22.12 13.55 10.64
CA SER A 196 22.07 14.90 10.08
C SER A 196 23.47 15.44 9.89
N LYS A 197 23.74 16.12 8.78
CA LYS A 197 25.05 16.77 8.54
C LYS A 197 25.26 17.97 9.43
N SER A 198 24.21 18.75 9.66
CA SER A 198 24.24 20.03 10.38
C SER A 198 23.61 20.02 11.77
N GLY A 199 23.02 18.89 12.16
CA GLY A 199 22.16 18.76 13.32
C GLY A 199 20.69 19.06 12.97
N CYS A 200 19.76 18.33 13.62
CA CYS A 200 18.32 18.46 13.38
C CYS A 200 17.54 18.06 14.62
N ALA A 201 16.57 18.86 15.03
CA ALA A 201 15.57 18.46 16.02
C ALA A 201 14.38 17.78 15.34
N VAL A 202 13.91 16.69 15.94
CA VAL A 202 12.70 15.98 15.51
C VAL A 202 11.62 16.17 16.58
N LYS A 203 10.57 16.90 16.23
CA LYS A 203 9.36 16.98 17.06
C LYS A 203 8.54 15.71 16.86
N ILE A 204 8.26 15.00 17.94
CA ILE A 204 7.34 13.85 17.95
C ILE A 204 5.99 14.35 18.44
N CYS A 205 4.94 14.17 17.65
CA CYS A 205 3.61 14.64 17.99
C CYS A 205 2.51 13.66 17.53
N THR A 206 1.29 13.89 17.99
CA THR A 206 0.13 13.03 17.69
C THR A 206 -0.98 13.83 17.03
N GLY A 207 -1.81 13.14 16.23
CA GLY A 207 -3.00 13.69 15.60
C GLY A 207 -2.75 14.47 14.31
N SER A 208 -1.71 15.33 14.26
CA SER A 208 -1.31 16.06 13.05
C SER A 208 0.15 16.50 13.16
N PRO A 209 0.82 16.92 12.04
CA PRO A 209 2.19 17.44 12.09
C PRO A 209 2.31 18.74 12.89
N THR A 210 1.23 19.49 13.05
CA THR A 210 1.14 20.66 13.94
C THR A 210 0.56 20.31 15.32
N GLY A 211 0.26 19.05 15.58
CA GLY A 211 -0.37 18.56 16.80
C GLY A 211 0.49 18.74 18.06
N LYS A 212 -0.07 18.27 19.18
CA LYS A 212 0.60 18.35 20.48
C LYS A 212 1.92 17.56 20.45
N ALA A 213 3.03 18.25 20.76
CA ALA A 213 4.31 17.58 20.96
C ALA A 213 4.25 16.66 22.19
N VAL A 214 4.71 15.43 22.03
CA VAL A 214 4.86 14.46 23.11
C VAL A 214 6.31 14.27 23.49
N GLY A 215 7.25 14.69 22.63
CA GLY A 215 8.70 14.66 22.89
C GLY A 215 9.50 15.30 21.76
N TYR A 216 10.79 15.41 21.96
CA TYR A 216 11.76 15.92 20.98
C TYR A 216 13.01 15.05 21.01
N ALA A 217 13.54 14.67 19.84
CA ALA A 217 14.84 14.05 19.68
C ALA A 217 15.79 15.04 19.02
N GLU A 218 17.06 15.08 19.47
CA GLU A 218 18.11 15.87 18.87
C GLU A 218 19.08 14.96 18.10
N ILE A 219 19.12 15.12 16.77
CA ILE A 219 20.07 14.41 15.91
C ILE A 219 21.34 15.28 15.85
N PRO A 220 22.49 14.77 16.32
CA PRO A 220 23.74 15.54 16.29
C PRO A 220 24.24 15.77 14.86
N ALA A 221 25.02 16.82 14.66
CA ALA A 221 25.77 17.02 13.43
C ALA A 221 26.81 15.92 13.23
N GLY A 222 27.14 15.60 11.96
CA GLY A 222 28.20 14.63 11.63
C GLY A 222 27.85 13.63 10.54
N GLY A 223 26.57 13.53 10.15
CA GLY A 223 26.11 12.75 9.00
C GLY A 223 26.17 11.22 9.15
N LYS A 224 26.45 10.71 10.35
CA LYS A 224 26.48 9.27 10.62
C LYS A 224 25.16 8.83 11.25
N LEU A 225 24.54 7.79 10.71
CA LEU A 225 23.39 7.13 11.34
C LEU A 225 23.75 6.64 12.75
N SER A 226 22.97 7.08 13.72
CA SER A 226 23.13 6.71 15.12
C SER A 226 21.78 6.75 15.84
N GLU A 227 21.69 6.03 16.96
CA GLU A 227 20.52 6.07 17.82
C GLU A 227 20.47 7.40 18.59
N VAL A 228 19.33 8.07 18.51
CA VAL A 228 19.01 9.25 19.32
C VAL A 228 17.67 9.01 20.03
N SER A 229 17.54 9.50 21.25
CA SER A 229 16.40 9.21 22.10
C SER A 229 15.62 10.47 22.43
N ALA A 230 14.30 10.37 22.39
CA ALA A 230 13.37 11.35 22.91
C ALA A 230 12.68 10.81 24.16
N ALA A 231 12.72 11.51 25.26
CA ALA A 231 11.78 11.28 26.36
C ALA A 231 10.36 11.71 25.86
N VAL A 232 9.36 10.86 26.06
CA VAL A 232 8.00 11.13 25.60
C VAL A 232 7.00 10.99 26.75
N GLN A 233 5.88 11.72 26.65
CA GLN A 233 4.79 11.66 27.60
C GLN A 233 3.44 11.67 26.91
N GLY A 234 2.44 11.00 27.52
CA GLY A 234 1.06 11.01 27.04
C GLY A 234 0.79 10.08 25.84
N LEU A 235 1.72 9.17 25.53
CA LEU A 235 1.50 8.11 24.54
C LEU A 235 0.76 6.94 25.21
N THR A 236 -0.54 6.81 24.92
CA THR A 236 -1.40 5.74 25.42
C THR A 236 -2.47 5.37 24.38
N GLY A 237 -2.86 4.10 24.35
CA GLY A 237 -3.88 3.61 23.41
C GLY A 237 -3.43 3.71 21.95
N ASN A 238 -4.38 3.77 21.04
CA ASN A 238 -4.09 3.80 19.59
C ASN A 238 -4.01 5.26 19.12
N GLN A 239 -2.88 5.65 18.54
CA GLN A 239 -2.62 7.04 18.10
C GLN A 239 -1.90 7.10 16.76
N ASP A 240 -2.16 8.15 15.98
CA ASP A 240 -1.34 8.53 14.83
C ASP A 240 -0.11 9.30 15.31
N LEU A 241 1.07 8.82 14.98
CA LEU A 241 2.35 9.39 15.35
C LEU A 241 2.96 10.15 14.19
N TYR A 242 3.52 11.33 14.47
CA TYR A 242 4.23 12.15 13.49
C TYR A 242 5.65 12.45 13.97
N PHE A 243 6.60 12.37 13.04
CA PHE A 243 7.97 12.85 13.21
C PHE A 243 8.14 14.06 12.29
N VAL A 244 8.30 15.26 12.87
CA VAL A 244 8.42 16.52 12.14
C VAL A 244 9.81 17.07 12.31
N PHE A 245 10.50 17.34 11.22
CA PHE A 245 11.92 17.68 11.19
C PHE A 245 12.15 19.20 11.15
N SER A 246 13.16 19.68 11.88
CA SER A 246 13.54 21.09 11.92
C SER A 246 14.63 21.46 10.91
N GLY A 247 15.19 20.50 10.19
CA GLY A 247 16.30 20.66 9.25
C GLY A 247 16.61 19.38 8.51
N GLN A 248 17.72 19.36 7.80
CA GLN A 248 18.13 18.21 6.99
C GLN A 248 18.46 16.98 7.85
N ALA A 249 17.89 15.84 7.47
CA ALA A 249 18.10 14.57 8.14
C ALA A 249 17.94 13.38 7.19
N GLU A 250 18.38 12.23 7.66
CA GLU A 250 18.01 10.90 7.16
C GLU A 250 17.50 10.08 8.34
N MET A 251 16.51 9.21 8.12
CA MET A 251 15.93 8.36 9.15
C MET A 251 15.78 6.92 8.65
N ASP A 252 16.34 5.97 9.40
CA ASP A 252 16.27 4.53 9.09
C ASP A 252 15.07 3.86 9.78
N CYS A 253 14.97 4.04 11.10
CA CYS A 253 13.93 3.35 11.86
C CYS A 253 13.64 4.04 13.20
N TRP A 254 12.60 3.53 13.89
CA TRP A 254 12.23 3.96 15.24
C TRP A 254 11.69 2.80 16.08
N ILE A 255 11.74 2.95 17.41
CA ILE A 255 11.20 2.02 18.40
C ILE A 255 10.80 2.79 19.67
N ALA A 256 9.70 2.39 20.30
CA ALA A 256 9.28 2.91 21.61
C ALA A 256 9.76 2.00 22.76
N LYS A 257 10.05 2.62 23.91
CA LYS A 257 10.44 1.94 25.14
C LYS A 257 9.65 2.47 26.34
#